data_77059967f1bfcabcd931f9d68007da17
#
_entry.id   77059967f1bfcabcd931f9d68007da17
#
_cell.length_a   1.000
_cell.length_b   1.000
_cell.length_c   1.000
_cell.angle_alpha   90.00
_cell.angle_beta   90.00
_cell.angle_gamma   90.00
#
_symmetry.space_group_name_H-M   'P 1'
#
loop_
_entity.id
_entity.type
_entity.pdbx_description
1 polymer ?
#
loop_
_entity_poly.entity_id
_entity_poly.type
_entity_poly.pdbx_seq_one_letter_code
_entity_poly.pdbx_strand_id
1 'polypeptide(L)'
;DYENAKNALRDIEDYKDSKAQLTNLELKNIKNSEIGDSVLYGQYKWLIVDKKGSKFLMVKSEPVSGYPYNDRDVDVTWEESSIRTFLNSYFMDVAFYPEMKETFVDTKITVADNEKYNTKGGKSTTDKIFLLNANQAEKYKSILSNFLRDWWLIGPGGNQNTAQFVSYGN
;
A
#
# COMPACT_ATOMS: atom_id res chain seq x y z
N ASP A 1 23.46 -16.55 -0.61
CA ASP A 1 22.74 -15.85 0.46
C ASP A 1 22.02 -14.63 -0.10
N TYR A 2 20.72 -14.51 0.19
CA TYR A 2 19.83 -13.45 -0.32
C TYR A 2 20.34 -12.04 0.05
N GLU A 3 20.71 -11.82 1.31
CA GLU A 3 21.12 -10.49 1.80
C GLU A 3 22.44 -10.05 1.13
N ASN A 4 23.39 -10.96 0.95
CA ASN A 4 24.65 -10.66 0.27
C ASN A 4 24.43 -10.31 -1.21
N ALA A 5 23.60 -11.09 -1.91
CA ALA A 5 23.27 -10.82 -3.32
C ALA A 5 22.53 -9.47 -3.48
N LYS A 6 21.57 -9.19 -2.58
CA LYS A 6 20.84 -7.94 -2.56
C LYS A 6 21.74 -6.72 -2.35
N ASN A 7 22.64 -6.81 -1.35
CA ASN A 7 23.56 -5.71 -1.06
C ASN A 7 24.52 -5.47 -2.24
N ALA A 8 25.10 -6.53 -2.82
CA ALA A 8 25.96 -6.41 -3.99
C ALA A 8 25.26 -5.76 -5.19
N LEU A 9 23.96 -6.07 -5.42
CA LEU A 9 23.19 -5.46 -6.50
C LEU A 9 22.84 -3.97 -6.21
N ARG A 10 22.66 -3.60 -4.95
CA ARG A 10 22.44 -2.21 -4.55
C ARG A 10 23.71 -1.36 -4.67
N ASP A 11 24.85 -1.92 -4.33
CA ASP A 11 26.14 -1.23 -4.47
C ASP A 11 26.48 -0.88 -5.93
N ILE A 12 25.87 -1.58 -6.89
CA ILE A 12 26.04 -1.35 -8.34
C ILE A 12 24.73 -1.00 -9.03
N GLU A 13 23.78 -0.36 -8.31
CA GLU A 13 22.42 -0.13 -8.85
C GLU A 13 22.36 0.70 -10.13
N ASP A 14 23.37 1.54 -10.39
CA ASP A 14 23.52 2.31 -11.62
C ASP A 14 24.21 1.52 -12.75
N TYR A 15 24.69 0.31 -12.46
CA TYR A 15 25.31 -0.53 -13.48
C TYR A 15 24.22 -1.29 -14.25
N LYS A 16 24.52 -1.56 -15.51
CA LYS A 16 23.66 -2.24 -16.48
C LYS A 16 22.90 -3.44 -15.85
N ASP A 17 21.59 -3.47 -16.01
CA ASP A 17 20.67 -4.53 -15.59
C ASP A 17 20.58 -4.82 -14.08
N SER A 18 21.32 -4.12 -13.21
CA SER A 18 21.30 -4.37 -11.76
C SER A 18 19.92 -4.16 -11.14
N LYS A 19 19.16 -3.15 -11.60
CA LYS A 19 17.78 -2.88 -11.13
C LYS A 19 16.82 -4.01 -11.50
N ALA A 20 16.93 -4.55 -12.70
CA ALA A 20 16.14 -5.70 -13.12
C ALA A 20 16.51 -6.98 -12.32
N GLN A 21 17.79 -7.19 -12.06
CA GLN A 21 18.25 -8.32 -11.24
C GLN A 21 17.80 -8.20 -9.79
N LEU A 22 17.86 -6.99 -9.21
CA LEU A 22 17.34 -6.70 -7.88
C LEU A 22 15.83 -6.94 -7.81
N THR A 23 15.07 -6.45 -8.78
CA THR A 23 13.63 -6.69 -8.89
C THR A 23 13.32 -8.20 -8.90
N ASN A 24 14.01 -8.98 -9.71
CA ASN A 24 13.82 -10.42 -9.79
C ASN A 24 14.18 -11.14 -8.48
N LEU A 25 15.24 -10.70 -7.80
CA LEU A 25 15.65 -11.25 -6.51
C LEU A 25 14.60 -10.98 -5.42
N GLU A 26 14.09 -9.75 -5.32
CA GLU A 26 13.06 -9.37 -4.36
C GLU A 26 11.73 -10.09 -4.65
N LEU A 27 11.32 -10.21 -5.93
CA LEU A 27 10.15 -10.99 -6.32
C LEU A 27 10.27 -12.48 -5.98
N LYS A 28 11.46 -13.07 -6.15
CA LYS A 28 11.70 -14.45 -5.76
C LYS A 28 11.57 -14.62 -4.25
N ASN A 29 12.06 -13.67 -3.47
CA ASN A 29 11.90 -13.66 -2.02
C ASN A 29 10.42 -13.59 -1.63
N ILE A 30 9.65 -12.65 -2.22
CA ILE A 30 8.20 -12.51 -1.98
C ILE A 30 7.46 -13.82 -2.30
N LYS A 31 7.77 -14.47 -3.43
CA LYS A 31 7.12 -15.73 -3.83
C LYS A 31 7.36 -16.88 -2.83
N ASN A 32 8.49 -16.88 -2.15
CA ASN A 32 8.89 -17.89 -1.18
C ASN A 32 8.46 -17.54 0.26
N SER A 33 7.89 -16.35 0.49
CA SER A 33 7.45 -15.87 1.80
C SER A 33 5.99 -16.25 2.08
N GLU A 34 5.61 -16.28 3.35
CA GLU A 34 4.26 -16.62 3.79
C GLU A 34 3.47 -15.40 4.29
N ILE A 35 2.17 -15.58 4.50
CA ILE A 35 1.32 -14.54 5.13
C ILE A 35 1.85 -14.27 6.54
N GLY A 36 2.05 -12.99 6.86
CA GLY A 36 2.66 -12.52 8.11
C GLY A 36 4.15 -12.20 7.99
N ASP A 37 4.82 -12.64 6.92
CA ASP A 37 6.22 -12.30 6.71
C ASP A 37 6.40 -10.84 6.29
N SER A 38 7.50 -10.25 6.74
CA SER A 38 7.96 -8.95 6.30
C SER A 38 9.02 -9.09 5.22
N VAL A 39 8.77 -8.48 4.07
CA VAL A 39 9.66 -8.52 2.91
C VAL A 39 10.09 -7.12 2.51
N LEU A 40 11.27 -7.01 1.92
CA LEU A 40 11.71 -5.78 1.27
C LEU A 40 11.24 -5.80 -0.19
N TYR A 41 10.63 -4.69 -0.63
CA TYR A 41 10.34 -4.45 -2.04
C TYR A 41 10.48 -2.96 -2.36
N GLY A 42 11.38 -2.65 -3.26
CA GLY A 42 11.82 -1.28 -3.47
C GLY A 42 12.55 -0.73 -2.25
N GLN A 43 12.20 0.47 -1.83
CA GLN A 43 12.87 1.15 -0.72
C GLN A 43 12.26 0.82 0.66
N TYR A 44 11.17 0.04 0.72
CA TYR A 44 10.41 -0.15 1.95
C TYR A 44 10.20 -1.61 2.31
N LYS A 45 9.97 -1.86 3.60
CA LYS A 45 9.49 -3.14 4.11
C LYS A 45 7.98 -3.21 3.99
N TRP A 46 7.49 -4.38 3.61
CA TRP A 46 6.09 -4.68 3.40
C TRP A 46 5.71 -5.94 4.14
N LEU A 47 4.55 -5.95 4.76
CA LEU A 47 3.97 -7.09 5.43
C LEU A 47 3.02 -7.80 4.46
N ILE A 48 3.20 -9.09 4.23
CA ILE A 48 2.30 -9.89 3.39
C ILE A 48 1.05 -10.19 4.22
N VAL A 49 -0.11 -9.68 3.78
CA VAL A 49 -1.38 -9.87 4.51
C VAL A 49 -2.33 -10.84 3.82
N ASP A 50 -2.17 -11.06 2.50
CA ASP A 50 -2.99 -12.04 1.76
C ASP A 50 -2.26 -12.54 0.51
N LYS A 51 -2.61 -13.76 0.07
CA LYS A 51 -2.10 -14.39 -1.16
C LYS A 51 -3.26 -14.96 -1.96
N LYS A 52 -3.28 -14.70 -3.27
CA LYS A 52 -4.24 -15.30 -4.18
C LYS A 52 -3.55 -15.72 -5.48
N GLY A 53 -3.24 -17.00 -5.60
CA GLY A 53 -2.39 -17.51 -6.69
C GLY A 53 -1.01 -16.88 -6.65
N SER A 54 -0.60 -16.24 -7.74
CA SER A 54 0.68 -15.53 -7.84
C SER A 54 0.63 -14.06 -7.37
N LYS A 55 -0.52 -13.59 -6.85
CA LYS A 55 -0.72 -12.22 -6.38
C LYS A 55 -0.61 -12.15 -4.88
N PHE A 56 0.05 -11.09 -4.39
CA PHE A 56 0.25 -10.81 -2.98
C PHE A 56 -0.37 -9.46 -2.65
N LEU A 57 -1.16 -9.41 -1.57
CA LEU A 57 -1.55 -8.15 -0.95
C LEU A 57 -0.55 -7.84 0.15
N MET A 58 0.10 -6.71 0.03
CA MET A 58 1.12 -6.28 1.00
C MET A 58 0.75 -4.91 1.57
N VAL A 59 1.02 -4.73 2.86
CA VAL A 59 0.85 -3.46 3.55
C VAL A 59 2.23 -2.93 3.95
N LYS A 60 2.50 -1.66 3.71
CA LYS A 60 3.77 -1.03 4.10
C LYS A 60 3.92 -1.14 5.62
N SER A 61 5.05 -1.68 6.10
CA SER A 61 5.28 -1.97 7.53
C SER A 61 5.30 -0.72 8.41
N GLU A 62 5.62 0.42 7.83
CA GLU A 62 5.59 1.71 8.51
C GLU A 62 4.67 2.68 7.75
N PRO A 63 3.84 3.47 8.42
CA PRO A 63 2.98 4.43 7.76
C PRO A 63 3.79 5.46 6.96
N VAL A 64 3.19 5.99 5.91
CA VAL A 64 3.69 7.19 5.25
C VAL A 64 3.32 8.36 6.16
N SER A 65 4.32 8.87 6.89
CA SER A 65 4.11 9.86 7.93
C SER A 65 3.64 11.21 7.38
N GLY A 66 2.67 11.83 8.05
CA GLY A 66 2.31 13.24 7.84
C GLY A 66 1.54 13.54 6.55
N TYR A 67 1.03 12.54 5.82
CA TYR A 67 0.24 12.81 4.62
C TYR A 67 -1.26 12.82 4.95
N PRO A 68 -1.99 13.92 4.68
CA PRO A 68 -3.43 13.98 4.92
C PRO A 68 -4.18 13.11 3.92
N TYR A 69 -5.41 12.68 4.26
CA TYR A 69 -6.27 11.98 3.30
C TYR A 69 -6.61 12.87 2.11
N ASN A 70 -6.90 14.14 2.38
CA ASN A 70 -7.04 15.19 1.39
C ASN A 70 -6.35 16.47 1.89
N ASP A 71 -5.70 17.23 1.01
CA ASP A 71 -4.95 18.45 1.33
C ASP A 71 -5.84 19.69 1.45
N ARG A 72 -7.13 19.56 1.13
CA ARG A 72 -8.15 20.60 1.34
C ARG A 72 -9.29 20.06 2.16
N ASP A 73 -9.88 20.91 3.01
CA ASP A 73 -11.07 20.61 3.79
C ASP A 73 -12.34 20.85 2.95
N VAL A 74 -12.60 19.90 2.06
CA VAL A 74 -13.77 19.88 1.16
C VAL A 74 -14.32 18.47 1.08
N ASP A 75 -15.56 18.32 0.66
CA ASP A 75 -16.16 17.03 0.36
C ASP A 75 -15.28 16.27 -0.64
N VAL A 76 -14.94 15.03 -0.32
CA VAL A 76 -14.02 14.21 -1.10
C VAL A 76 -14.38 12.75 -1.02
N THR A 77 -14.11 12.03 -2.11
CA THR A 77 -14.16 10.58 -2.18
C THR A 77 -12.76 10.02 -2.49
N TRP A 78 -12.60 8.71 -2.40
CA TRP A 78 -11.32 8.08 -2.74
C TRP A 78 -10.83 8.49 -4.14
N GLU A 79 -11.72 8.50 -5.14
CA GLU A 79 -11.35 8.79 -6.53
C GLU A 79 -10.66 10.16 -6.71
N GLU A 80 -11.03 11.13 -5.86
CA GLU A 80 -10.58 12.53 -5.93
C GLU A 80 -9.55 12.91 -4.86
N SER A 81 -9.27 12.00 -3.91
CA SER A 81 -8.41 12.30 -2.76
C SER A 81 -6.95 12.56 -3.15
N SER A 82 -6.34 13.49 -2.44
CA SER A 82 -4.92 13.82 -2.63
C SER A 82 -4.02 12.65 -2.29
N ILE A 83 -4.37 11.84 -1.28
CA ILE A 83 -3.58 10.66 -0.92
C ILE A 83 -3.59 9.59 -2.02
N ARG A 84 -4.71 9.35 -2.72
CA ARG A 84 -4.75 8.44 -3.87
C ARG A 84 -3.81 8.90 -4.97
N THR A 85 -3.89 10.18 -5.32
CA THR A 85 -3.02 10.79 -6.32
C THR A 85 -1.55 10.64 -5.93
N PHE A 86 -1.21 10.99 -4.69
CA PHE A 86 0.14 10.84 -4.15
C PHE A 86 0.65 9.38 -4.24
N LEU A 87 -0.14 8.41 -3.79
CA LEU A 87 0.26 7.00 -3.75
C LEU A 87 0.53 6.42 -5.14
N ASN A 88 -0.30 6.77 -6.15
CA ASN A 88 -0.20 6.23 -7.50
C ASN A 88 0.64 7.11 -8.47
N SER A 89 1.26 8.17 -7.97
CA SER A 89 2.21 9.02 -8.72
C SER A 89 3.54 9.16 -7.97
N TYR A 90 3.71 10.22 -7.19
CA TYR A 90 4.98 10.55 -6.55
C TYR A 90 5.54 9.42 -5.67
N PHE A 91 4.70 8.81 -4.79
CA PHE A 91 5.16 7.71 -3.95
C PHE A 91 5.60 6.51 -4.79
N MET A 92 4.83 6.14 -5.81
CA MET A 92 5.20 5.07 -6.76
C MET A 92 6.55 5.36 -7.43
N ASP A 93 6.81 6.63 -7.79
CA ASP A 93 8.02 7.02 -8.50
C ASP A 93 9.27 6.99 -7.62
N VAL A 94 9.14 7.42 -6.37
CA VAL A 94 10.29 7.46 -5.44
C VAL A 94 10.54 6.13 -4.74
N ALA A 95 9.52 5.27 -4.61
CA ALA A 95 9.61 4.02 -3.87
C ALA A 95 10.12 2.84 -4.70
N PHE A 96 9.91 2.88 -6.03
CA PHE A 96 10.12 1.71 -6.89
C PHE A 96 10.84 2.05 -8.18
N TYR A 97 11.76 1.19 -8.59
CA TYR A 97 12.36 1.25 -9.91
C TYR A 97 11.31 0.98 -11.02
N PRO A 98 11.53 1.44 -12.25
CA PRO A 98 10.60 1.18 -13.37
C PRO A 98 10.26 -0.30 -13.54
N GLU A 99 11.24 -1.19 -13.42
CA GLU A 99 11.10 -2.64 -13.54
C GLU A 99 10.18 -3.23 -12.47
N MET A 100 10.21 -2.66 -11.26
CA MET A 100 9.31 -3.05 -10.17
C MET A 100 7.88 -2.61 -10.42
N LYS A 101 7.67 -1.41 -10.98
CA LYS A 101 6.33 -0.87 -11.26
C LYS A 101 5.54 -1.73 -12.25
N GLU A 102 6.22 -2.43 -13.15
CA GLU A 102 5.61 -3.37 -14.11
C GLU A 102 5.03 -4.63 -13.43
N THR A 103 5.47 -4.94 -12.22
CA THR A 103 5.00 -6.11 -11.47
C THR A 103 3.73 -5.84 -10.65
N PHE A 104 3.36 -4.57 -10.49
CA PHE A 104 2.14 -4.20 -9.76
C PHE A 104 0.88 -4.57 -10.55
N VAL A 105 -0.11 -5.07 -9.82
CA VAL A 105 -1.38 -5.46 -10.41
C VAL A 105 -2.35 -4.29 -10.38
N ASP A 106 -2.87 -3.92 -11.54
CA ASP A 106 -3.99 -3.00 -11.63
C ASP A 106 -5.21 -3.61 -10.92
N THR A 107 -5.65 -2.95 -9.85
CA THR A 107 -6.70 -3.45 -8.97
C THR A 107 -7.91 -2.53 -9.05
N LYS A 108 -9.07 -3.09 -9.39
CA LYS A 108 -10.33 -2.34 -9.32
C LYS A 108 -10.71 -2.14 -7.86
N ILE A 109 -10.83 -0.88 -7.46
CA ILE A 109 -11.22 -0.45 -6.12
C ILE A 109 -12.65 0.09 -6.18
N THR A 110 -13.52 -0.46 -5.35
CA THR A 110 -14.88 0.04 -5.15
C THR A 110 -15.04 0.36 -3.67
N VAL A 111 -15.36 1.60 -3.36
CA VAL A 111 -15.56 2.07 -2.00
C VAL A 111 -17.06 2.12 -1.73
N ALA A 112 -17.51 1.42 -0.69
CA ALA A 112 -18.91 1.43 -0.29
C ALA A 112 -19.28 2.79 0.36
N ASP A 113 -20.54 3.19 0.21
CA ASP A 113 -21.11 4.29 0.98
C ASP A 113 -21.08 3.96 2.48
N ASN A 114 -20.96 4.96 3.31
CA ASN A 114 -21.14 4.82 4.76
C ASN A 114 -22.60 5.13 5.09
N GLU A 115 -23.42 4.09 5.13
CA GLU A 115 -24.85 4.21 5.34
C GLU A 115 -25.21 4.87 6.70
N LYS A 116 -24.40 4.63 7.73
CA LYS A 116 -24.62 5.21 9.07
C LYS A 116 -24.62 6.74 9.05
N TYR A 117 -23.80 7.33 8.21
CA TYR A 117 -23.61 8.79 8.13
C TYR A 117 -24.06 9.36 6.79
N ASN A 118 -24.60 8.52 5.88
CA ASN A 118 -25.02 8.90 4.54
C ASN A 118 -23.91 9.59 3.71
N THR A 119 -22.65 9.21 3.93
CA THR A 119 -21.52 9.71 3.15
C THR A 119 -21.19 8.75 2.00
N LYS A 120 -20.70 9.27 0.88
CA LYS A 120 -20.54 8.55 -0.38
C LYS A 120 -19.13 8.02 -0.59
N GLY A 121 -19.02 6.78 -1.06
CA GLY A 121 -17.75 6.17 -1.43
C GLY A 121 -17.19 6.64 -2.77
N GLY A 122 -18.03 7.18 -3.64
CA GLY A 122 -17.64 7.67 -4.96
C GLY A 122 -17.59 6.60 -6.04
N LYS A 123 -16.99 6.93 -7.20
CA LYS A 123 -16.86 5.99 -8.32
C LYS A 123 -15.73 5.00 -8.08
N SER A 124 -15.82 3.85 -8.75
CA SER A 124 -14.74 2.88 -8.76
C SER A 124 -13.51 3.43 -9.48
N THR A 125 -12.32 3.09 -8.96
CA THR A 125 -11.03 3.42 -9.56
C THR A 125 -10.27 2.15 -9.94
N THR A 126 -9.16 2.32 -10.65
CA THR A 126 -8.17 1.27 -10.86
C THR A 126 -6.85 1.78 -10.34
N ASP A 127 -6.30 1.12 -9.32
CA ASP A 127 -5.12 1.58 -8.61
C ASP A 127 -4.11 0.44 -8.41
N LYS A 128 -2.84 0.79 -8.35
CA LYS A 128 -1.74 -0.13 -8.00
C LYS A 128 -1.46 -0.10 -6.50
N ILE A 129 -1.58 1.09 -5.88
CA ILE A 129 -1.43 1.28 -4.43
C ILE A 129 -2.70 1.93 -3.89
N PHE A 130 -3.25 1.38 -2.82
CA PHE A 130 -4.51 1.82 -2.24
C PHE A 130 -4.53 1.59 -0.72
N LEU A 131 -5.46 2.25 -0.03
CA LEU A 131 -5.70 2.05 1.38
C LEU A 131 -6.62 0.84 1.61
N LEU A 132 -6.47 0.16 2.75
CA LEU A 132 -7.39 -0.90 3.15
C LEU A 132 -8.77 -0.29 3.48
N ASN A 133 -9.84 -1.07 3.25
CA ASN A 133 -11.16 -0.76 3.80
C ASN A 133 -11.31 -1.36 5.20
N ALA A 134 -12.39 -0.98 5.91
CA ALA A 134 -12.64 -1.43 7.28
C ALA A 134 -12.72 -2.97 7.41
N ASN A 135 -13.36 -3.64 6.45
CA ASN A 135 -13.45 -5.11 6.45
C ASN A 135 -12.08 -5.77 6.26
N GLN A 136 -11.23 -5.21 5.43
CA GLN A 136 -9.85 -5.69 5.26
C GLN A 136 -9.00 -5.41 6.50
N ALA A 137 -9.14 -4.24 7.12
CA ALA A 137 -8.47 -3.91 8.37
C ALA A 137 -8.83 -4.91 9.48
N GLU A 138 -10.11 -5.22 9.65
CA GLU A 138 -10.56 -6.21 10.62
C GLU A 138 -10.10 -7.63 10.24
N LYS A 139 -10.21 -8.03 8.97
CA LYS A 139 -9.73 -9.35 8.49
C LYS A 139 -8.25 -9.59 8.81
N TYR A 140 -7.42 -8.56 8.64
CA TYR A 140 -5.97 -8.68 8.83
C TYR A 140 -5.48 -8.18 10.19
N LYS A 141 -6.38 -7.87 11.11
CA LYS A 141 -6.11 -7.29 12.43
C LYS A 141 -4.98 -7.99 13.20
N SER A 142 -5.00 -9.33 13.24
CA SER A 142 -3.98 -10.10 13.95
C SER A 142 -2.57 -9.91 13.35
N ILE A 143 -2.48 -9.74 12.03
CA ILE A 143 -1.22 -9.52 11.32
C ILE A 143 -0.76 -8.06 11.48
N LEU A 144 -1.73 -7.13 11.49
CA LEU A 144 -1.49 -5.68 11.62
C LEU A 144 -1.35 -5.19 13.06
N SER A 145 -1.46 -6.08 14.06
CA SER A 145 -1.45 -5.73 15.49
C SER A 145 -0.20 -4.98 15.97
N ASN A 146 0.91 -5.08 15.23
CA ASN A 146 2.15 -4.36 15.54
C ASN A 146 2.21 -2.94 14.95
N PHE A 147 1.19 -2.48 14.25
CA PHE A 147 1.11 -1.08 13.82
C PHE A 147 0.73 -0.18 15.00
N LEU A 148 1.73 0.50 15.53
CA LEU A 148 1.63 1.34 16.73
C LEU A 148 1.22 2.80 16.42
N ARG A 149 0.48 3.06 15.33
CA ARG A 149 0.11 4.40 14.89
C ARG A 149 -1.26 4.40 14.21
N ASP A 150 -1.90 5.55 14.21
CA ASP A 150 -3.12 5.78 13.45
C ASP A 150 -2.82 5.74 11.95
N TRP A 151 -3.76 5.20 11.17
CA TRP A 151 -3.63 5.12 9.72
C TRP A 151 -4.98 5.19 9.02
N TRP A 152 -4.98 5.82 7.85
CA TRP A 152 -6.18 6.03 7.05
C TRP A 152 -6.73 4.74 6.46
N LEU A 153 -8.05 4.64 6.46
CA LEU A 153 -8.81 3.69 5.65
C LEU A 153 -9.37 4.40 4.42
N ILE A 154 -9.76 3.60 3.41
CA ILE A 154 -10.24 4.14 2.14
C ILE A 154 -11.68 4.70 2.21
N GLY A 155 -12.48 4.25 3.19
CA GLY A 155 -13.90 4.57 3.30
C GLY A 155 -14.18 6.00 3.78
N PRO A 156 -15.35 6.59 3.40
CA PRO A 156 -15.76 7.89 3.89
C PRO A 156 -16.06 7.85 5.39
N GLY A 157 -15.72 8.94 6.09
CA GLY A 157 -15.94 9.11 7.52
C GLY A 157 -17.37 9.53 7.89
N GLY A 158 -17.51 10.21 9.02
CA GLY A 158 -18.80 10.74 9.51
C GLY A 158 -19.31 11.95 8.75
N ASN A 159 -18.41 12.71 8.13
CA ASN A 159 -18.72 13.79 7.20
C ASN A 159 -18.02 13.50 5.86
N GLN A 160 -18.56 14.07 4.76
CA GLN A 160 -18.04 13.79 3.43
C GLN A 160 -16.60 14.31 3.21
N ASN A 161 -16.17 15.32 3.97
CA ASN A 161 -14.79 15.83 4.00
C ASN A 161 -13.83 15.03 4.89
N THR A 162 -14.29 13.90 5.48
CA THR A 162 -13.48 13.04 6.37
C THR A 162 -13.38 11.62 5.85
N ALA A 163 -12.34 10.92 6.22
CA ALA A 163 -12.15 9.49 5.95
C ALA A 163 -12.17 8.67 7.24
N GLN A 164 -12.45 7.37 7.10
CA GLN A 164 -12.27 6.43 8.19
C GLN A 164 -10.77 6.26 8.51
N PHE A 165 -10.46 5.89 9.73
CA PHE A 165 -9.10 5.58 10.17
C PHE A 165 -9.11 4.49 11.24
N VAL A 166 -8.00 3.81 11.41
CA VAL A 166 -7.74 2.94 12.55
C VAL A 166 -6.95 3.75 13.57
N SER A 167 -7.47 3.81 14.82
CA SER A 167 -6.77 4.46 15.92
C SER A 167 -5.95 3.43 16.68
N TYR A 168 -4.70 3.80 17.00
CA TYR A 168 -3.83 2.99 17.85
C TYR A 168 -4.40 2.96 19.28
N GLY A 169 -4.59 1.74 19.79
CA GLY A 169 -5.07 1.52 21.17
C GLY A 169 -6.56 1.22 21.31
N ASN A 170 -7.31 1.11 20.22
CA ASN A 170 -8.72 0.66 20.19
C ASN A 170 -8.89 -0.64 19.42
#